data_819cfc068993d6b2235be555e7cb2187
#
_entry.id   819cfc068993d6b2235be555e7cb2187
#
_cell.length_a   1.000
_cell.length_b   1.000
_cell.length_c   1.000
_cell.angle_alpha   90.00
_cell.angle_beta   90.00
_cell.angle_gamma   90.00
#
_symmetry.space_group_name_H-M   'P 1'
#
loop_
_entity.id
_entity.type
_entity.pdbx_description
1 polymer ?
#
loop_
_entity_poly.entity_id
_entity_poly.type
_entity_poly.pdbx_seq_one_letter_code
_entity_poly.pdbx_strand_id
1 'polypeptide(L)'
;ASLKQILQDVNGKFEVGTAYFPKVSSSDEGGVSIGGASLWALDNQDPKKLRATWEFIKFLISPESQAYWNAQTGYFPVTVAAQEEETFKQNVAEYPQFQTAIDQLHDSAPEYAGALLSVFPEARAIVESEIESLLNGNEDVDAAVKNMTESINGAIEEYNLVNE
;
A
#
# COMPACT_ATOMS: atom_id res chain seq x y z
N ALA A 1 9.20 -0.28 -0.25
CA ALA A 1 10.02 -1.21 0.52
C ALA A 1 11.29 -1.64 -0.19
N SER A 2 11.26 -1.81 -1.51
CA SER A 2 12.45 -2.30 -2.26
C SER A 2 13.53 -1.24 -2.50
N LEU A 3 13.26 0.02 -2.28
CA LEU A 3 14.16 1.12 -2.67
C LEU A 3 15.55 1.02 -2.01
N LYS A 4 15.59 0.73 -0.70
CA LYS A 4 16.87 0.59 0.02
C LYS A 4 17.73 -0.53 -0.59
N GLN A 5 17.14 -1.67 -0.89
CA GLN A 5 17.82 -2.79 -1.53
C GLN A 5 18.32 -2.41 -2.93
N ILE A 6 17.50 -1.74 -3.73
CA ILE A 6 17.88 -1.27 -5.08
C ILE A 6 19.11 -0.36 -5.00
N LEU A 7 19.10 0.62 -4.09
CA LEU A 7 20.23 1.54 -3.90
C LEU A 7 21.52 0.80 -3.49
N GLN A 8 21.40 -0.21 -2.62
CA GLN A 8 22.52 -1.05 -2.21
C GLN A 8 23.06 -1.90 -3.36
N ASP A 9 22.19 -2.52 -4.14
CA ASP A 9 22.57 -3.40 -5.27
C ASP A 9 23.22 -2.62 -6.41
N VAL A 10 22.72 -1.40 -6.67
CA VAL A 10 23.31 -0.47 -7.64
C VAL A 10 24.71 -0.04 -7.21
N ASN A 11 24.90 0.21 -5.91
CA ASN A 11 26.19 0.55 -5.30
C ASN A 11 26.97 1.64 -6.09
N GLY A 12 26.28 2.70 -6.50
CA GLY A 12 26.88 3.83 -7.21
C GLY A 12 27.28 3.56 -8.69
N LYS A 13 26.92 2.40 -9.26
CA LYS A 13 27.21 2.10 -10.67
C LYS A 13 26.42 2.98 -11.65
N PHE A 14 25.26 3.46 -11.24
CA PHE A 14 24.43 4.42 -11.96
C PHE A 14 23.52 5.15 -10.96
N GLU A 15 22.93 6.25 -11.41
CA GLU A 15 21.96 7.02 -10.58
C GLU A 15 20.57 6.37 -10.63
N VAL A 16 19.93 6.25 -9.46
CA VAL A 16 18.56 5.76 -9.33
C VAL A 16 17.64 6.98 -9.13
N GLY A 17 16.75 7.20 -10.10
CA GLY A 17 15.69 8.19 -10.00
C GLY A 17 14.39 7.56 -9.50
N THR A 18 13.55 8.39 -8.88
CA THR A 18 12.16 8.07 -8.53
C THR A 18 11.23 9.15 -9.06
N ALA A 19 10.03 8.77 -9.44
CA ALA A 19 9.01 9.69 -9.94
C ALA A 19 7.63 9.23 -9.45
N TYR A 20 6.65 10.14 -9.53
CA TYR A 20 5.26 9.79 -9.28
C TYR A 20 4.79 8.75 -10.29
N PHE A 21 3.91 7.86 -9.85
CA PHE A 21 3.21 6.96 -10.75
C PHE A 21 2.47 7.80 -11.81
N PRO A 22 2.68 7.54 -13.10
CA PRO A 22 2.17 8.41 -14.16
C PRO A 22 0.66 8.37 -14.24
N LYS A 23 0.06 9.50 -14.60
CA LYS A 23 -1.34 9.62 -14.99
C LYS A 23 -1.49 9.32 -16.47
N VAL A 24 -2.67 8.87 -16.88
CA VAL A 24 -3.00 8.67 -18.33
C VAL A 24 -3.03 10.00 -19.05
N SER A 25 -3.54 11.04 -18.39
CA SER A 25 -3.62 12.41 -18.91
C SER A 25 -3.26 13.40 -17.80
N SER A 26 -2.75 14.57 -18.19
CA SER A 26 -2.45 15.65 -17.24
C SER A 26 -3.71 16.26 -16.59
N SER A 27 -4.88 16.02 -17.17
CA SER A 27 -6.17 16.43 -16.61
C SER A 27 -6.76 15.42 -15.61
N ASP A 28 -6.18 14.24 -15.51
CA ASP A 28 -6.69 13.22 -14.58
C ASP A 28 -6.35 13.57 -13.13
N GLU A 29 -7.31 13.40 -12.25
CA GLU A 29 -7.15 13.59 -10.82
C GLU A 29 -6.51 12.37 -10.14
N GLY A 30 -5.92 11.47 -10.79
CA GLY A 30 -5.38 10.21 -10.27
C GLY A 30 -4.71 10.31 -8.91
N GLY A 31 -4.49 9.18 -8.30
CA GLY A 31 -3.85 9.03 -7.01
C GLY A 31 -3.21 7.66 -6.88
N VAL A 32 -2.66 7.38 -5.72
CA VAL A 32 -2.05 6.09 -5.40
C VAL A 32 -2.70 5.49 -4.16
N SER A 33 -2.89 4.17 -4.18
CA SER A 33 -3.25 3.40 -3.00
C SER A 33 -1.99 3.00 -2.24
N ILE A 34 -2.05 3.01 -0.92
CA ILE A 34 -0.98 2.47 -0.09
C ILE A 34 -1.18 0.96 0.07
N GLY A 35 -0.10 0.21 -0.15
CA GLY A 35 -0.01 -1.20 0.26
C GLY A 35 0.76 -1.33 1.55
N GLY A 36 0.57 -2.42 2.28
CA GLY A 36 1.30 -2.64 3.50
C GLY A 36 0.72 -3.76 4.35
N ALA A 37 1.00 -3.69 5.64
CA ALA A 37 0.50 -4.62 6.64
C ALA A 37 0.00 -3.85 7.86
N SER A 38 -0.93 -4.45 8.59
CA SER A 38 -1.43 -3.92 9.86
C SER A 38 -1.11 -4.87 11.01
N LEU A 39 -1.02 -4.31 12.21
CA LEU A 39 -0.84 -5.06 13.44
C LEU A 39 -2.21 -5.31 14.09
N TRP A 40 -2.45 -6.53 14.50
CA TRP A 40 -3.69 -6.96 15.14
C TRP A 40 -3.39 -7.48 16.53
N ALA A 41 -4.04 -6.92 17.54
CA ALA A 41 -4.01 -7.45 18.89
C ALA A 41 -5.13 -8.49 19.05
N LEU A 42 -4.77 -9.74 19.25
CA LEU A 42 -5.72 -10.81 19.54
C LEU A 42 -6.05 -10.83 21.02
N ASP A 43 -7.35 -10.91 21.36
CA ASP A 43 -7.78 -11.11 22.72
C ASP A 43 -7.48 -12.56 23.17
N ASN A 44 -6.50 -12.71 24.05
CA ASN A 44 -6.13 -13.98 24.66
C ASN A 44 -6.69 -14.16 26.08
N GLN A 45 -7.63 -13.30 26.46
CA GLN A 45 -8.29 -13.29 27.79
C GLN A 45 -7.32 -13.08 28.98
N ASP A 46 -6.10 -12.61 28.71
CA ASP A 46 -5.12 -12.23 29.74
C ASP A 46 -4.84 -10.72 29.65
N PRO A 47 -5.38 -9.91 30.59
CA PRO A 47 -5.22 -8.47 30.57
C PRO A 47 -3.75 -8.00 30.63
N LYS A 48 -2.86 -8.78 31.24
CA LYS A 48 -1.43 -8.43 31.31
C LYS A 48 -0.77 -8.60 29.94
N LYS A 49 -1.08 -9.68 29.23
CA LYS A 49 -0.58 -9.89 27.87
C LYS A 49 -1.16 -8.88 26.89
N LEU A 50 -2.46 -8.58 26.98
CA LEU A 50 -3.08 -7.57 26.15
C LEU A 50 -2.44 -6.19 26.38
N ARG A 51 -2.18 -5.84 27.64
CA ARG A 51 -1.46 -4.61 27.98
C ARG A 51 -0.04 -4.58 27.41
N ALA A 52 0.72 -5.67 27.52
CA ALA A 52 2.06 -5.78 26.97
C ALA A 52 2.04 -5.67 25.42
N THR A 53 1.08 -6.31 24.76
CA THR A 53 0.86 -6.18 23.31
C THR A 53 0.62 -4.72 22.93
N TRP A 54 -0.20 -4.01 23.68
CA TRP A 54 -0.48 -2.60 23.43
C TRP A 54 0.76 -1.72 23.60
N GLU A 55 1.56 -1.94 24.66
CA GLU A 55 2.83 -1.23 24.85
C GLU A 55 3.82 -1.50 23.70
N PHE A 56 3.85 -2.75 23.20
CA PHE A 56 4.69 -3.10 22.06
C PHE A 56 4.21 -2.41 20.76
N ILE A 57 2.89 -2.37 20.50
CA ILE A 57 2.33 -1.64 19.36
C ILE A 57 2.70 -0.15 19.46
N LYS A 58 2.55 0.47 20.63
CA LYS A 58 2.94 1.88 20.83
C LYS A 58 4.42 2.12 20.56
N PHE A 59 5.28 1.20 20.97
CA PHE A 59 6.72 1.26 20.66
C PHE A 59 6.95 1.21 19.15
N LEU A 60 6.30 0.30 18.44
CA LEU A 60 6.47 0.16 16.97
C LEU A 60 5.99 1.38 16.19
N ILE A 61 4.96 2.09 16.67
CA ILE A 61 4.44 3.30 16.03
C ILE A 61 5.04 4.60 16.60
N SER A 62 6.03 4.51 17.50
CA SER A 62 6.70 5.71 17.99
C SER A 62 7.45 6.42 16.87
N PRO A 63 7.61 7.75 16.93
CA PRO A 63 8.33 8.50 15.91
C PRO A 63 9.71 7.93 15.61
N GLU A 64 10.48 7.62 16.65
CA GLU A 64 11.83 7.10 16.53
C GLU A 64 11.85 5.73 15.82
N SER A 65 10.94 4.81 16.23
CA SER A 65 10.84 3.48 15.62
C SER A 65 10.44 3.57 14.15
N GLN A 66 9.50 4.45 13.81
CA GLN A 66 9.04 4.65 12.46
C GLN A 66 10.09 5.33 11.57
N ALA A 67 10.82 6.30 12.06
CA ALA A 67 11.93 6.93 11.34
C ALA A 67 13.05 5.91 11.07
N TYR A 68 13.40 5.10 12.07
CA TYR A 68 14.38 4.02 11.91
C TYR A 68 13.91 2.99 10.87
N TRP A 69 12.65 2.54 10.96
CA TRP A 69 12.11 1.57 10.03
C TRP A 69 12.08 2.08 8.58
N ASN A 70 11.68 3.34 8.38
CA ASN A 70 11.74 3.98 7.07
C ASN A 70 13.19 3.97 6.53
N ALA A 71 14.16 4.42 7.31
CA ALA A 71 15.55 4.49 6.87
C ALA A 71 16.15 3.12 6.52
N GLN A 72 15.71 2.06 7.18
CA GLN A 72 16.22 0.70 6.94
C GLN A 72 15.51 -0.04 5.80
N THR A 73 14.26 0.29 5.52
CA THR A 73 13.43 -0.51 4.60
C THR A 73 12.81 0.29 3.46
N GLY A 74 12.61 1.60 3.63
CA GLY A 74 11.85 2.45 2.71
C GLY A 74 10.33 2.34 2.88
N TYR A 75 9.84 1.69 3.94
CA TYR A 75 8.41 1.76 4.29
C TYR A 75 8.04 3.16 4.77
N PHE A 76 6.81 3.58 4.49
CA PHE A 76 6.30 4.88 4.95
C PHE A 76 6.23 4.94 6.48
N PRO A 77 6.63 6.05 7.09
CA PRO A 77 6.33 6.27 8.50
C PRO A 77 4.83 6.49 8.66
N VAL A 78 4.22 5.81 9.63
CA VAL A 78 2.77 5.88 9.89
C VAL A 78 2.36 7.13 10.67
N THR A 79 3.31 7.94 11.12
CA THR A 79 3.07 9.18 11.85
C THR A 79 3.85 10.34 11.22
N VAL A 80 3.22 11.51 11.18
CA VAL A 80 3.89 12.74 10.70
C VAL A 80 5.08 13.09 11.60
N ALA A 81 4.97 12.84 12.91
CA ALA A 81 6.05 13.10 13.87
C ALA A 81 7.35 12.34 13.53
N ALA A 82 7.26 11.16 12.92
CA ALA A 82 8.44 10.41 12.49
C ALA A 82 9.25 11.13 11.40
N GLN A 83 8.60 11.97 10.60
CA GLN A 83 9.29 12.77 9.58
C GLN A 83 10.08 13.93 10.18
N GLU A 84 9.79 14.30 11.43
CA GLU A 84 10.55 15.31 12.17
C GLU A 84 11.79 14.74 12.85
N GLU A 85 11.91 13.42 12.95
CA GLU A 85 13.07 12.77 13.54
C GLU A 85 14.34 12.97 12.72
N GLU A 86 15.46 13.16 13.43
CA GLU A 86 16.76 13.38 12.79
C GLU A 86 17.16 12.21 11.87
N THR A 87 16.86 10.97 12.28
CA THR A 87 17.12 9.76 11.48
C THR A 87 16.40 9.82 10.12
N PHE A 88 15.14 10.28 10.09
CA PHE A 88 14.39 10.44 8.85
C PHE A 88 14.99 11.55 7.99
N LYS A 89 15.25 12.71 8.57
CA LYS A 89 15.81 13.89 7.85
C LYS A 89 17.18 13.57 7.23
N GLN A 90 18.04 12.89 7.96
CA GLN A 90 19.35 12.47 7.45
C GLN A 90 19.21 11.45 6.32
N ASN A 91 18.31 10.46 6.46
CA ASN A 91 18.07 9.46 5.40
C ASN A 91 17.56 10.10 4.11
N VAL A 92 16.62 11.04 4.20
CA VAL A 92 16.08 11.75 3.03
C VAL A 92 17.10 12.72 2.43
N ALA A 93 17.95 13.36 3.24
CA ALA A 93 19.03 14.21 2.75
C ALA A 93 20.10 13.40 1.97
N GLU A 94 20.39 12.17 2.41
CA GLU A 94 21.32 11.28 1.70
C GLU A 94 20.67 10.58 0.50
N TYR A 95 19.39 10.20 0.64
CA TYR A 95 18.63 9.47 -0.39
C TYR A 95 17.28 10.16 -0.64
N PRO A 96 17.23 11.25 -1.40
CA PRO A 96 15.98 12.02 -1.63
C PRO A 96 14.88 11.20 -2.32
N GLN A 97 15.24 10.09 -2.95
CA GLN A 97 14.29 9.16 -3.56
C GLN A 97 13.24 8.62 -2.57
N PHE A 98 13.55 8.58 -1.26
CA PHE A 98 12.61 8.11 -0.24
C PHE A 98 11.43 9.07 -0.05
N GLN A 99 11.59 10.35 -0.36
CA GLN A 99 10.55 11.35 -0.21
C GLN A 99 9.46 11.24 -1.29
N THR A 100 9.81 10.86 -2.51
CA THR A 100 8.91 10.87 -3.67
C THR A 100 7.58 10.14 -3.43
N ALA A 101 7.64 8.96 -2.83
CA ALA A 101 6.44 8.15 -2.60
C ALA A 101 5.58 8.70 -1.45
N ILE A 102 6.20 9.33 -0.45
CA ILE A 102 5.49 10.01 0.65
C ILE A 102 4.73 11.22 0.09
N ASP A 103 5.39 12.02 -0.74
CA ASP A 103 4.79 13.20 -1.36
C ASP A 103 3.60 12.79 -2.23
N GLN A 104 3.76 11.77 -3.10
CA GLN A 104 2.67 11.30 -3.94
C GLN A 104 1.49 10.77 -3.13
N LEU A 105 1.72 10.10 -2.01
CA LEU A 105 0.65 9.63 -1.14
C LEU A 105 -0.13 10.80 -0.52
N HIS A 106 0.58 11.85 -0.09
CA HIS A 106 -0.04 13.07 0.46
C HIS A 106 -0.78 13.88 -0.60
N ASP A 107 -0.29 13.88 -1.83
CA ASP A 107 -0.93 14.54 -2.98
C ASP A 107 -2.11 13.73 -3.56
N SER A 108 -2.31 12.51 -3.10
CA SER A 108 -3.42 11.64 -3.54
C SER A 108 -4.68 11.93 -2.75
N ALA A 109 -5.80 12.08 -3.45
CA ALA A 109 -7.07 12.28 -2.78
C ALA A 109 -7.54 11.00 -2.04
N PRO A 110 -8.24 11.13 -0.91
CA PRO A 110 -8.65 9.98 -0.08
C PRO A 110 -9.46 8.91 -0.81
N GLU A 111 -10.21 9.28 -1.83
CA GLU A 111 -11.01 8.37 -2.66
C GLU A 111 -10.17 7.34 -3.42
N TYR A 112 -8.87 7.57 -3.59
CA TYR A 112 -7.93 6.63 -4.22
C TYR A 112 -7.27 5.66 -3.22
N ALA A 113 -7.69 5.68 -1.96
CA ALA A 113 -7.15 4.77 -0.93
C ALA A 113 -7.38 3.28 -1.24
N GLY A 114 -8.28 2.97 -2.18
CA GLY A 114 -8.63 1.63 -2.61
C GLY A 114 -10.01 1.20 -2.09
N ALA A 115 -10.53 0.14 -2.68
CA ALA A 115 -11.83 -0.43 -2.30
C ALA A 115 -11.71 -1.28 -1.03
N LEU A 116 -12.73 -1.18 -0.16
CA LEU A 116 -12.93 -2.09 0.96
C LEU A 116 -14.09 -3.01 0.62
N LEU A 117 -13.79 -4.27 0.31
CA LEU A 117 -14.77 -5.27 -0.08
C LEU A 117 -14.60 -6.52 0.80
N SER A 118 -15.71 -7.03 1.34
CA SER A 118 -15.70 -8.30 2.09
C SER A 118 -15.26 -9.48 1.22
N VAL A 119 -15.56 -9.42 -0.08
CA VAL A 119 -15.20 -10.41 -1.09
C VAL A 119 -13.88 -10.07 -1.82
N PHE A 120 -13.01 -9.27 -1.23
CA PHE A 120 -11.81 -8.76 -1.91
C PHE A 120 -10.89 -9.87 -2.48
N PRO A 121 -10.63 -10.99 -1.77
CA PRO A 121 -9.82 -12.07 -2.32
C PRO A 121 -10.42 -12.68 -3.60
N GLU A 122 -11.74 -12.85 -3.64
CA GLU A 122 -12.47 -13.38 -4.79
C GLU A 122 -12.49 -12.36 -5.95
N ALA A 123 -12.82 -11.11 -5.65
CA ALA A 123 -12.78 -10.02 -6.62
C ALA A 123 -11.40 -9.91 -7.28
N ARG A 124 -10.33 -10.06 -6.52
CA ARG A 124 -8.96 -10.07 -7.03
C ARG A 124 -8.69 -11.23 -7.98
N ALA A 125 -9.12 -12.44 -7.63
CA ALA A 125 -8.96 -13.61 -8.49
C ALA A 125 -9.74 -13.46 -9.82
N ILE A 126 -10.94 -12.89 -9.77
CA ILE A 126 -11.75 -12.56 -10.97
C ILE A 126 -10.97 -11.59 -11.86
N VAL A 127 -10.48 -10.48 -11.31
CA VAL A 127 -9.73 -9.47 -12.08
C VAL A 127 -8.47 -10.09 -12.72
N GLU A 128 -7.71 -10.88 -11.96
CA GLU A 128 -6.50 -11.53 -12.47
C GLU A 128 -6.83 -12.48 -13.64
N SER A 129 -7.89 -13.28 -13.53
CA SER A 129 -8.34 -14.22 -14.56
C SER A 129 -8.81 -13.51 -15.85
N GLU A 130 -9.60 -12.45 -15.71
CA GLU A 130 -10.12 -11.71 -16.89
C GLU A 130 -8.99 -10.93 -17.58
N ILE A 131 -8.05 -10.36 -16.85
CA ILE A 131 -6.86 -9.72 -17.44
C ILE A 131 -6.02 -10.76 -18.20
N GLU A 132 -5.83 -11.95 -17.63
CA GLU A 132 -5.11 -13.03 -18.31
C GLU A 132 -5.82 -13.46 -19.59
N SER A 133 -7.15 -13.60 -19.56
CA SER A 133 -7.99 -13.90 -20.72
C SER A 133 -7.84 -12.85 -21.83
N LEU A 134 -7.92 -11.56 -21.46
CA LEU A 134 -7.72 -10.44 -22.36
C LEU A 134 -6.32 -10.45 -23.00
N LEU A 135 -5.27 -10.63 -22.20
CA LEU A 135 -3.88 -10.66 -22.68
C LEU A 135 -3.61 -11.84 -23.63
N ASN A 136 -4.30 -12.97 -23.43
CA ASN A 136 -4.24 -14.13 -24.31
C ASN A 136 -5.11 -13.97 -25.59
N GLY A 137 -5.83 -12.86 -25.74
CA GLY A 137 -6.65 -12.56 -26.91
C GLY A 137 -7.95 -13.36 -26.98
N ASN A 138 -8.43 -13.91 -25.86
CA ASN A 138 -9.66 -14.67 -25.80
C ASN A 138 -10.92 -13.79 -25.79
N GLU A 139 -10.76 -12.52 -25.42
CA GLU A 139 -11.84 -11.53 -25.32
C GLU A 139 -11.30 -10.11 -25.58
N ASP A 140 -12.19 -9.15 -25.78
CA ASP A 140 -11.85 -7.73 -25.88
C ASP A 140 -12.00 -7.01 -24.52
N VAL A 141 -11.56 -5.74 -24.48
CA VAL A 141 -11.58 -4.93 -23.24
C VAL A 141 -12.99 -4.75 -22.69
N ASP A 142 -13.99 -4.52 -23.57
CA ASP A 142 -15.36 -4.28 -23.14
C ASP A 142 -15.98 -5.55 -22.53
N ALA A 143 -15.70 -6.71 -23.10
CA ALA A 143 -16.10 -8.00 -22.59
C ALA A 143 -15.44 -8.29 -21.23
N ALA A 144 -14.12 -8.08 -21.10
CA ALA A 144 -13.41 -8.29 -19.86
C ALA A 144 -13.95 -7.40 -18.74
N VAL A 145 -14.17 -6.11 -18.99
CA VAL A 145 -14.75 -5.17 -18.01
C VAL A 145 -16.15 -5.60 -17.58
N LYS A 146 -16.98 -6.02 -18.54
CA LYS A 146 -18.33 -6.51 -18.25
C LYS A 146 -18.30 -7.76 -17.38
N ASN A 147 -17.49 -8.75 -17.74
CA ASN A 147 -17.36 -10.01 -17.01
C ASN A 147 -16.87 -9.78 -15.58
N MET A 148 -15.82 -8.94 -15.39
CA MET A 148 -15.35 -8.54 -14.05
C MET A 148 -16.47 -7.90 -13.24
N THR A 149 -17.21 -6.97 -13.82
CA THR A 149 -18.28 -6.24 -13.13
C THR A 149 -19.41 -7.18 -12.69
N GLU A 150 -19.89 -8.03 -13.59
CA GLU A 150 -20.98 -8.97 -13.32
C GLU A 150 -20.56 -9.99 -12.24
N SER A 151 -19.37 -10.57 -12.36
CA SER A 151 -18.87 -11.59 -11.42
C SER A 151 -18.62 -11.02 -10.04
N ILE A 152 -17.99 -9.83 -9.93
CA ILE A 152 -17.73 -9.21 -8.62
C ILE A 152 -19.03 -8.76 -7.94
N ASN A 153 -19.98 -8.19 -8.68
CA ASN A 153 -21.29 -7.84 -8.12
C ASN A 153 -22.05 -9.08 -7.64
N GLY A 154 -22.01 -10.18 -8.38
CA GLY A 154 -22.58 -11.46 -7.97
C GLY A 154 -21.98 -11.96 -6.64
N ALA A 155 -20.65 -11.92 -6.50
CA ALA A 155 -19.98 -12.29 -5.26
C ALA A 155 -20.38 -11.40 -4.07
N ILE A 156 -20.55 -10.10 -4.28
CA ILE A 156 -21.03 -9.16 -3.25
C ILE A 156 -22.47 -9.50 -2.84
N GLU A 157 -23.35 -9.74 -3.81
CA GLU A 157 -24.75 -10.11 -3.55
C GLU A 157 -24.86 -11.43 -2.76
N GLU A 158 -24.08 -12.44 -3.14
CA GLU A 158 -24.04 -13.72 -2.43
C GLU A 158 -23.53 -13.57 -0.99
N TYR A 159 -22.47 -12.79 -0.81
CA TYR A 159 -21.95 -12.46 0.53
C TYR A 159 -23.01 -11.80 1.41
N ASN A 160 -23.73 -10.82 0.88
CA ASN A 160 -24.74 -10.10 1.62
C ASN A 160 -25.92 -11.01 2.02
N LEU A 161 -26.38 -11.87 1.10
CA LEU A 161 -27.46 -12.84 1.39
C LEU A 161 -27.14 -13.80 2.56
N VAL A 162 -25.87 -14.06 2.83
CA VAL A 162 -25.44 -14.96 3.91
C VAL A 162 -25.16 -14.22 5.21
N ASN A 163 -24.83 -12.92 5.15
CA ASN A 163 -24.33 -12.15 6.29
C ASN A 163 -25.29 -11.02 6.75
N GLU A 164 -26.43 -10.81 6.08
CA GLU A 164 -27.55 -10.00 6.54
C GLU A 164 -28.57 -10.85 7.31
#